data_47f64719d9206f34e1494e9b2a6e6e3e
#
_entry.id   47f64719d9206f34e1494e9b2a6e6e3e
#
_cell.length_a   1.000
_cell.length_b   1.000
_cell.length_c   1.000
_cell.angle_alpha   90.00
_cell.angle_beta   90.00
_cell.angle_gamma   90.00
#
_symmetry.space_group_name_H-M   'P 1'
#
loop_
_entity.id
_entity.type
_entity.pdbx_description
1 polymer ?
#
loop_
_entity_poly.entity_id
_entity_poly.type
_entity_poly.pdbx_seq_one_letter_code
_entity_poly.pdbx_strand_id
1 'polypeptide(L)'
;MANPKTVLRAVRTVDEAAAAYGGMSELIKAFGLTMAKGRANSVERWQLTGVPRYHHLGLYLGLQHRGYEATPELFGARSWEEVPGIANERRKP
;
A
#
# COMPACT_ATOMS: atom_id res chain seq x y z
N MET A 1 -14.54 -25.80 8.79
CA MET A 1 -13.50 -25.52 9.06
C MET A 1 -13.05 -24.39 8.57
N ALA A 2 -12.91 -23.64 9.15
CA ALA A 2 -12.52 -22.49 8.75
C ALA A 2 -11.40 -22.71 7.97
N ASN A 3 -11.27 -22.04 7.05
CA ASN A 3 -10.17 -22.11 6.34
C ASN A 3 -9.23 -21.15 6.89
N PRO A 4 -8.45 -21.59 7.70
CA PRO A 4 -7.53 -20.72 8.34
C PRO A 4 -6.54 -20.21 7.40
N LYS A 5 -6.52 -20.72 6.20
CA LYS A 5 -5.61 -20.26 5.42
C LYS A 5 -6.14 -19.34 4.53
N THR A 6 -6.73 -18.35 4.90
CA THR A 6 -7.10 -17.30 4.03
C THR A 6 -5.86 -16.80 3.38
N VAL A 7 -5.76 -17.02 2.13
CA VAL A 7 -4.62 -16.55 1.40
C VAL A 7 -4.89 -15.10 1.07
N LEU A 8 -4.08 -14.21 1.55
CA LEU A 8 -4.24 -12.82 1.26
C LEU A 8 -3.84 -12.54 -0.17
N ARG A 9 -4.58 -11.70 -0.83
CA ARG A 9 -4.26 -11.35 -2.19
C ARG A 9 -3.09 -10.41 -2.22
N ALA A 10 -2.11 -10.71 -3.04
CA ALA A 10 -0.92 -9.90 -3.14
C ALA A 10 -1.20 -8.63 -3.93
N VAL A 11 -0.69 -7.52 -3.47
CA VAL A 11 -0.85 -6.23 -4.11
C VAL A 11 0.54 -5.76 -4.54
N ARG A 12 0.75 -5.63 -5.82
CA ARG A 12 2.04 -5.29 -6.39
C ARG A 12 2.12 -3.91 -6.99
N THR A 13 1.00 -3.28 -7.25
CA THR A 13 1.00 -1.97 -7.88
C THR A 13 0.09 -1.01 -7.14
N VAL A 14 0.28 0.27 -7.39
CA VAL A 14 -0.57 1.29 -6.77
C VAL A 14 -2.01 1.14 -7.26
N ASP A 15 -2.21 0.73 -8.51
CA ASP A 15 -3.56 0.50 -9.00
C ASP A 15 -4.24 -0.61 -8.23
N GLU A 16 -3.52 -1.68 -7.94
CA GLU A 16 -4.08 -2.77 -7.16
C GLU A 16 -4.35 -2.33 -5.72
N ALA A 17 -3.50 -1.49 -5.18
CA ALA A 17 -3.72 -0.95 -3.84
C ALA A 17 -4.98 -0.08 -3.83
N ALA A 18 -5.16 0.74 -4.85
CA ALA A 18 -6.35 1.57 -4.94
C ALA A 18 -7.60 0.70 -5.02
N ALA A 19 -7.55 -0.36 -5.81
CA ALA A 19 -8.69 -1.26 -5.91
C ALA A 19 -9.01 -1.91 -4.57
N ALA A 20 -7.97 -2.25 -3.80
CA ALA A 20 -8.16 -2.85 -2.48
C ALA A 20 -8.84 -1.88 -1.51
N TYR A 21 -8.63 -0.59 -1.69
CA TYR A 21 -9.26 0.42 -0.85
C TYR A 21 -10.64 0.83 -1.35
N GLY A 22 -11.06 0.30 -2.47
CA GLY A 22 -12.38 0.64 -3.02
C GLY A 22 -12.32 1.67 -4.13
N GLY A 23 -11.13 2.00 -4.58
CA GLY A 23 -10.93 2.95 -5.67
C GLY A 23 -9.93 4.02 -5.31
N MET A 24 -9.47 4.73 -6.31
CA MET A 24 -8.46 5.77 -6.10
C MET A 24 -8.93 6.84 -5.13
N SER A 25 -10.20 7.24 -5.21
CA SER A 25 -10.74 8.24 -4.30
C SER A 25 -10.68 7.78 -2.85
N GLU A 26 -10.97 6.50 -2.63
CA GLU A 26 -10.96 5.97 -1.28
C GLU A 26 -9.54 5.88 -0.74
N LEU A 27 -8.59 5.55 -1.61
CA LEU A 27 -7.21 5.51 -1.19
C LEU A 27 -6.73 6.91 -0.83
N ILE A 28 -7.09 7.91 -1.61
CA ILE A 28 -6.73 9.29 -1.34
C ILE A 28 -7.28 9.73 0.00
N LYS A 29 -8.54 9.43 0.26
CA LYS A 29 -9.16 9.80 1.52
C LYS A 29 -8.50 9.12 2.70
N ALA A 30 -8.17 7.85 2.54
CA ALA A 30 -7.60 7.08 3.64
C ALA A 30 -6.27 7.65 4.11
N PHE A 31 -5.56 8.34 3.22
CA PHE A 31 -4.28 8.92 3.58
C PHE A 31 -4.36 10.41 3.87
N GLY A 32 -5.58 10.94 3.99
CA GLY A 32 -5.75 12.34 4.32
C GLY A 32 -5.31 13.30 3.23
N LEU A 33 -5.22 12.79 2.01
CA LEU A 33 -4.80 13.62 0.90
C LEU A 33 -6.03 14.24 0.25
N THR A 34 -5.81 15.34 -0.44
CA THR A 34 -6.93 15.98 -1.11
C THR A 34 -6.67 15.97 -2.59
N MET A 35 -7.75 15.99 -3.35
CA MET A 35 -7.64 16.09 -4.78
C MET A 35 -7.60 17.57 -5.11
N ALA A 36 -6.41 18.08 -5.33
CA ALA A 36 -6.25 19.46 -5.64
C ALA A 36 -6.54 19.67 -7.11
N LYS A 37 -7.33 20.65 -7.41
CA LYS A 37 -7.63 20.94 -8.75
C LYS A 37 -6.43 21.36 -9.50
N GLY A 38 -6.29 20.88 -10.70
CA GLY A 38 -5.20 21.30 -11.56
C GLY A 38 -3.86 20.73 -11.20
N ARG A 39 -3.80 19.77 -10.27
CA ARG A 39 -2.56 19.15 -9.94
C ARG A 39 -2.73 17.68 -9.95
N ALA A 40 -1.72 16.98 -10.33
CA ALA A 40 -1.72 15.55 -10.18
C ALA A 40 -1.75 15.29 -8.70
N ASN A 41 -2.64 14.48 -8.21
CA ASN A 41 -2.65 14.24 -6.80
C ASN A 41 -1.53 13.27 -6.47
N SER A 42 -1.17 13.24 -5.20
CA SER A 42 -0.02 12.49 -4.76
C SER A 42 -0.12 11.01 -5.06
N VAL A 43 -1.30 10.46 -4.92
CA VAL A 43 -1.47 9.03 -5.14
C VAL A 43 -1.24 8.66 -6.59
N GLU A 44 -1.69 9.47 -7.52
CA GLU A 44 -1.44 9.19 -8.92
C GLU A 44 0.04 9.25 -9.21
N ARG A 45 0.75 10.15 -8.56
CA ARG A 45 2.17 10.25 -8.78
C ARG A 45 2.93 9.06 -8.22
N TRP A 46 2.35 8.36 -7.27
CA TRP A 46 2.99 7.19 -6.71
C TRP A 46 3.27 6.13 -7.78
N GLN A 47 2.46 6.10 -8.82
CA GLN A 47 2.69 5.15 -9.91
C GLN A 47 3.96 5.48 -10.68
N LEU A 48 4.34 6.74 -10.70
CA LEU A 48 5.52 7.18 -11.42
C LEU A 48 6.75 7.29 -10.55
N THR A 49 6.57 7.80 -9.34
CA THR A 49 7.70 8.11 -8.47
C THR A 49 7.82 7.19 -7.26
N GLY A 50 6.84 6.31 -7.08
CA GLY A 50 6.85 5.40 -5.94
C GLY A 50 6.09 5.99 -4.75
N VAL A 51 5.69 5.13 -3.85
CA VAL A 51 4.99 5.54 -2.64
C VAL A 51 5.99 6.23 -1.71
N PRO A 52 5.68 7.42 -1.21
CA PRO A 52 6.61 8.10 -0.31
C PRO A 52 6.89 7.26 0.91
N ARG A 53 8.13 7.35 1.39
CA ARG A 53 8.55 6.52 2.51
C ARG A 53 7.66 6.66 3.73
N TYR A 54 7.20 7.85 4.04
CA TYR A 54 6.40 8.04 5.23
C TYR A 54 5.00 7.45 5.12
N HIS A 55 4.61 6.99 3.95
CA HIS A 55 3.34 6.33 3.77
C HIS A 55 3.51 4.81 3.66
N HIS A 56 4.74 4.31 3.65
CA HIS A 56 4.97 2.88 3.44
C HIS A 56 4.27 2.02 4.48
N LEU A 57 4.50 2.30 5.75
CA LEU A 57 3.93 1.48 6.80
C LEU A 57 2.42 1.60 6.84
N GLY A 58 1.91 2.81 6.66
CA GLY A 58 0.47 3.03 6.65
C GLY A 58 -0.22 2.24 5.56
N LEU A 59 0.36 2.22 4.37
CA LEU A 59 -0.21 1.49 3.25
C LEU A 59 -0.12 -0.02 3.50
N TYR A 60 1.00 -0.48 4.02
CA TYR A 60 1.20 -1.89 4.33
C TYR A 60 0.14 -2.37 5.34
N LEU A 61 -0.02 -1.65 6.43
CA LEU A 61 -0.97 -2.04 7.47
C LEU A 61 -2.41 -1.87 7.00
N GLY A 62 -2.68 -0.84 6.25
CA GLY A 62 -4.02 -0.61 5.73
C GLY A 62 -4.48 -1.71 4.78
N LEU A 63 -3.57 -2.19 3.94
CA LEU A 63 -3.89 -3.31 3.06
C LEU A 63 -4.11 -4.58 3.85
N GLN A 64 -3.25 -4.83 4.85
CA GLN A 64 -3.38 -6.00 5.67
C GLN A 64 -4.71 -6.01 6.40
N HIS A 65 -5.13 -4.87 6.90
CA HIS A 65 -6.40 -4.73 7.60
C HIS A 65 -7.56 -5.05 6.66
N ARG A 66 -7.39 -4.84 5.38
CA ARG A 66 -8.45 -5.11 4.39
C ARG A 66 -8.36 -6.50 3.77
N GLY A 67 -7.46 -7.34 4.27
CA GLY A 67 -7.34 -8.70 3.78
C GLY A 67 -6.43 -8.85 2.58
N TYR A 68 -5.52 -7.90 2.39
CA TYR A 68 -4.57 -7.95 1.29
C TYR A 68 -3.15 -7.97 1.84
N GLU A 69 -2.24 -8.42 1.02
CA GLU A 69 -0.84 -8.45 1.41
C GLU A 69 -0.04 -7.58 0.47
N ALA A 70 0.59 -6.56 0.99
CA ALA A 70 1.47 -5.72 0.17
C ALA A 70 2.73 -6.52 -0.14
N THR A 71 3.35 -6.20 -1.26
CA THR A 71 4.60 -6.82 -1.64
C THR A 71 5.67 -5.74 -1.74
N PRO A 72 6.94 -6.10 -1.71
CA PRO A 72 8.00 -5.09 -1.86
C PRO A 72 7.87 -4.33 -3.17
N GLU A 73 7.37 -5.00 -4.21
CA GLU A 73 7.21 -4.38 -5.51
C GLU A 73 6.29 -3.17 -5.47
N LEU A 74 5.29 -3.20 -4.60
CA LEU A 74 4.38 -2.08 -4.46
C LEU A 74 5.16 -0.80 -4.08
N PHE A 75 6.25 -0.98 -3.36
CA PHE A 75 7.06 0.15 -2.90
C PHE A 75 8.31 0.35 -3.75
N GLY A 76 8.35 -0.28 -4.90
CA GLY A 76 9.49 -0.14 -5.80
C GLY A 76 10.73 -0.88 -5.35
N ALA A 77 10.56 -1.88 -4.50
CA ALA A 77 11.70 -2.60 -3.94
C ALA A 77 11.70 -4.05 -4.39
N ARG A 78 12.85 -4.70 -4.25
CA ARG A 78 12.97 -6.10 -4.62
C ARG A 78 12.73 -7.00 -3.43
N SER A 79 12.95 -6.50 -2.24
CA SER A 79 12.74 -7.29 -1.05
C SER A 79 12.37 -6.36 0.08
N TRP A 80 11.85 -6.94 1.16
CA TRP A 80 11.46 -6.13 2.31
C TRP A 80 12.64 -5.44 2.97
N GLU A 81 13.83 -5.97 2.76
CA GLU A 81 15.02 -5.35 3.35
C GLU A 81 15.27 -3.96 2.77
N GLU A 82 14.76 -3.71 1.58
CA GLU A 82 14.88 -2.41 0.96
C GLU A 82 13.81 -1.43 1.45
N VAL A 83 12.91 -1.90 2.31
CA VAL A 83 11.84 -1.06 2.85
C VAL A 83 11.94 -1.14 4.38
N PRO A 84 12.92 -0.44 4.98
CA PRO A 84 13.22 -0.62 6.40
C PRO A 84 12.06 -0.42 7.35
N GLY A 85 11.19 0.51 7.07
CA GLY A 85 10.04 0.74 7.94
C GLY A 85 9.14 -0.46 8.04
N ILE A 86 8.96 -1.17 6.92
CA ILE A 86 8.13 -2.36 6.91
C ILE A 86 8.92 -3.56 7.38
N ALA A 87 10.20 -3.63 7.01
CA ALA A 87 11.03 -4.74 7.46
C ALA A 87 11.03 -4.83 8.97
N ASN A 88 11.15 -3.69 9.64
CA ASN A 88 11.15 -3.67 11.09
C ASN A 88 9.81 -4.12 11.65
N GLU A 89 8.72 -3.73 11.01
CA GLU A 89 7.40 -4.14 11.45
C GLU A 89 7.23 -5.67 11.30
N ARG A 90 7.75 -6.22 10.21
CA ARG A 90 7.63 -7.66 9.96
C ARG A 90 8.47 -8.48 10.93
N ARG A 91 9.50 -7.89 11.53
CA ARG A 91 10.33 -8.61 12.48
C ARG A 91 9.75 -8.65 13.88
N LYS A 92 8.73 -7.87 14.15
CA LYS A 92 8.16 -7.87 15.49
C LYS A 92 7.49 -9.19 15.78
N PRO A 93 7.60 -9.68 16.99
CA PRO A 93 6.98 -10.95 17.35
C PRO A 93 5.47 -10.87 17.36
#